data_9e38430822afaa1a2ab52262aa0390be
#
_entry.id   9e38430822afaa1a2ab52262aa0390be
#
_cell.length_a   1.000
_cell.length_b   1.000
_cell.length_c   1.000
_cell.angle_alpha   90.00
_cell.angle_beta   90.00
_cell.angle_gamma   90.00
#
_symmetry.space_group_name_H-M   'P 1'
#
loop_
_entity.id
_entity.type
_entity.pdbx_description
1 polymer ?
#
loop_
_entity_poly.entity_id
_entity_poly.type
_entity_poly.pdbx_seq_one_letter_code
_entity_poly.pdbx_strand_id
1 'polypeptide(L)'
;MLQSLLNSVQSLSPPDRHLLVAGDIWINQSQCHDLQGARPEYVLHPSAAGLALGLADAGLSVTLVGFVGDDELADAIELPLRAAGVASDLLHIKQWQTFTDTALDSLASADDALDAQGRRRRRHKDERALPIDGMSEYEAHLQNRAERYMHNASAVVLVDYDLGSIAEPRALVFVANQLGIPCIAALGSQ
;
A
#
# COMPACT_ATOMS: atom_id res chain seq x y z
N MET A 1 6.65 -16.30 4.42
CA MET A 1 7.32 -14.98 4.39
C MET A 1 6.82 -14.08 5.54
N LEU A 2 5.52 -13.77 5.63
CA LEU A 2 4.96 -12.93 6.72
C LEU A 2 5.29 -13.50 8.12
N GLN A 3 5.18 -14.82 8.31
CA GLN A 3 5.51 -15.50 9.57
C GLN A 3 6.99 -15.34 9.96
N SER A 4 7.90 -15.32 8.98
CA SER A 4 9.34 -15.11 9.23
C SER A 4 9.61 -13.67 9.70
N LEU A 5 8.92 -12.69 9.11
CA LEU A 5 9.00 -11.30 9.56
C LEU A 5 8.46 -11.15 10.98
N LEU A 6 7.28 -11.69 11.24
CA LEU A 6 6.66 -11.64 12.56
C LEU A 6 7.59 -12.25 13.63
N ASN A 7 8.21 -13.39 13.34
CA ASN A 7 9.16 -14.02 14.26
C ASN A 7 10.40 -13.15 14.50
N SER A 8 10.92 -12.50 13.46
CA SER A 8 12.07 -11.59 13.59
C SER A 8 11.72 -10.35 14.41
N VAL A 9 10.53 -9.76 14.17
CA VAL A 9 10.06 -8.59 14.92
C VAL A 9 9.68 -8.94 16.35
N GLN A 10 9.13 -10.12 16.60
CA GLN A 10 8.80 -10.59 17.96
C GLN A 10 10.03 -10.81 18.86
N SER A 11 11.21 -11.02 18.27
CA SER A 11 12.47 -11.11 19.02
C SER A 11 12.99 -9.76 19.52
N LEU A 12 12.44 -8.65 19.02
CA LEU A 12 12.79 -7.30 19.45
C LEU A 12 12.09 -6.94 20.78
N SER A 13 12.69 -6.02 21.53
CA SER A 13 12.06 -5.44 22.74
C SER A 13 10.78 -4.66 22.35
N PRO A 14 9.74 -4.63 23.22
CA PRO A 14 8.49 -3.96 22.90
C PRO A 14 8.61 -2.52 22.36
N PRO A 15 9.49 -1.63 22.92
CA PRO A 15 9.64 -0.29 22.39
C PRO A 15 10.28 -0.24 21.00
N ASP A 16 10.96 -1.32 20.59
CA ASP A 16 11.70 -1.37 19.30
C ASP A 16 10.88 -2.00 18.16
N ARG A 17 9.62 -2.33 18.41
CA ARG A 17 8.74 -3.02 17.43
C ARG A 17 7.95 -2.03 16.59
N HIS A 18 8.61 -1.11 15.96
CA HIS A 18 7.97 -0.16 15.05
C HIS A 18 8.16 -0.57 13.60
N LEU A 19 7.06 -0.76 12.88
CA LEU A 19 7.06 -1.14 11.47
C LEU A 19 6.66 0.02 10.58
N LEU A 20 7.36 0.18 9.48
CA LEU A 20 6.93 1.01 8.38
C LEU A 20 6.27 0.13 7.32
N VAL A 21 5.04 0.47 6.95
CA VAL A 21 4.35 -0.06 5.77
C VAL A 21 4.22 1.07 4.76
N ALA A 22 4.69 0.88 3.55
CA ALA A 22 4.56 1.89 2.50
C ALA A 22 4.08 1.24 1.19
N GLY A 23 3.18 1.92 0.48
CA GLY A 23 2.76 1.48 -0.83
C GLY A 23 1.29 1.64 -1.16
N ASP A 24 0.83 0.76 -2.06
CA ASP A 24 -0.48 0.85 -2.69
C ASP A 24 -1.62 0.57 -1.73
N ILE A 25 -2.60 1.48 -1.76
CA ILE A 25 -3.80 1.43 -0.91
C ILE A 25 -5.03 1.37 -1.82
N TRP A 26 -5.93 0.42 -1.54
CA TRP A 26 -7.25 0.34 -2.18
C TRP A 26 -8.28 -0.29 -1.25
N ILE A 27 -9.55 -0.13 -1.61
CA ILE A 27 -10.71 -0.68 -0.92
C ILE A 27 -11.34 -1.79 -1.74
N ASN A 28 -11.65 -2.92 -1.09
CA ASN A 28 -12.47 -3.96 -1.69
C ASN A 28 -13.95 -3.60 -1.49
N GLN A 29 -14.62 -3.21 -2.57
CA GLN A 29 -16.05 -2.89 -2.59
C GLN A 29 -16.93 -4.11 -2.85
N SER A 30 -16.43 -5.14 -3.52
CA SER A 30 -17.21 -6.32 -3.90
C SER A 30 -17.68 -7.11 -2.69
N GLN A 31 -16.97 -7.08 -1.58
CA GLN A 31 -17.37 -7.73 -0.33
C GLN A 31 -18.38 -6.91 0.50
N CYS A 32 -18.66 -5.65 0.11
CA CYS A 32 -19.58 -4.78 0.83
C CYS A 32 -21.06 -4.99 0.45
N HIS A 33 -21.36 -5.72 -0.63
CA HIS A 33 -22.71 -5.88 -1.14
C HIS A 33 -23.57 -6.89 -0.36
N ASP A 34 -22.99 -7.75 0.47
CA ASP A 34 -23.73 -8.82 1.16
C ASP A 34 -24.32 -8.43 2.51
N LEU A 35 -24.10 -7.19 2.98
CA LEU A 35 -24.57 -6.74 4.28
C LEU A 35 -25.80 -5.85 4.14
N GLN A 36 -27.00 -6.45 4.03
CA GLN A 36 -28.28 -5.75 4.08
C GLN A 36 -28.39 -4.91 5.36
N GLY A 37 -28.17 -3.62 5.24
CA GLY A 37 -28.47 -2.63 6.28
C GLY A 37 -27.35 -2.30 7.29
N ALA A 38 -26.19 -2.92 7.21
CA ALA A 38 -25.01 -2.48 7.93
C ALA A 38 -24.25 -1.41 7.12
N ARG A 39 -23.55 -0.50 7.82
CA ARG A 39 -22.58 0.36 7.14
C ARG A 39 -21.62 -0.54 6.37
N PRO A 40 -21.28 -0.24 5.12
CA PRO A 40 -20.34 -1.05 4.36
C PRO A 40 -19.05 -1.13 5.18
N GLU A 41 -18.73 -2.33 5.66
CA GLU A 41 -17.47 -2.59 6.31
C GLU A 41 -16.47 -2.74 5.17
N TYR A 42 -15.77 -1.65 4.86
CA TYR A 42 -14.79 -1.64 3.79
C TYR A 42 -13.66 -2.60 4.15
N VAL A 43 -13.45 -3.61 3.32
CA VAL A 43 -12.35 -4.55 3.50
C VAL A 43 -11.11 -3.96 2.86
N LEU A 44 -10.10 -3.66 3.67
CA LEU A 44 -8.85 -3.06 3.23
C LEU A 44 -7.79 -4.08 2.75
N HIS A 45 -8.13 -5.38 2.75
CA HIS A 45 -7.23 -6.43 2.27
C HIS A 45 -7.32 -6.61 0.75
N PRO A 46 -6.20 -6.89 0.10
CA PRO A 46 -4.81 -7.09 0.58
C PRO A 46 -3.90 -5.85 0.47
N SER A 47 -4.42 -4.64 0.52
CA SER A 47 -3.66 -3.39 0.35
C SER A 47 -2.66 -3.10 1.49
N ALA A 48 -1.82 -2.07 1.32
CA ALA A 48 -0.92 -1.60 2.37
C ALA A 48 -1.66 -1.21 3.65
N ALA A 49 -2.86 -0.62 3.52
CA ALA A 49 -3.72 -0.27 4.66
C ALA A 49 -4.23 -1.51 5.42
N GLY A 50 -4.69 -2.54 4.69
CA GLY A 50 -5.13 -3.79 5.31
C GLY A 50 -3.99 -4.53 6.01
N LEU A 51 -2.81 -4.51 5.42
CA LEU A 51 -1.62 -5.06 6.07
C LEU A 51 -1.26 -4.30 7.35
N ALA A 52 -1.31 -2.96 7.31
CA ALA A 52 -1.03 -2.13 8.49
C ALA A 52 -2.01 -2.41 9.63
N LEU A 53 -3.31 -2.58 9.34
CA LEU A 53 -4.31 -3.00 10.31
C LEU A 53 -3.99 -4.37 10.91
N GLY A 54 -3.73 -5.37 10.08
CA GLY A 54 -3.42 -6.73 10.55
C GLY A 54 -2.16 -6.77 11.43
N LEU A 55 -1.17 -5.94 11.16
CA LEU A 55 0.03 -5.82 11.98
C LEU A 55 -0.26 -5.11 13.32
N ALA A 56 -1.10 -4.07 13.31
CA ALA A 56 -1.54 -3.38 14.53
C ALA A 56 -2.38 -4.31 15.42
N ASP A 57 -3.30 -5.09 14.84
CA ASP A 57 -4.06 -6.11 15.56
C ASP A 57 -3.18 -7.20 16.18
N ALA A 58 -2.03 -7.47 15.56
CA ALA A 58 -1.00 -8.35 16.13
C ALA A 58 -0.17 -7.70 17.26
N GLY A 59 -0.50 -6.46 17.65
CA GLY A 59 0.15 -5.73 18.75
C GLY A 59 1.44 -5.01 18.35
N LEU A 60 1.65 -4.75 17.07
CA LEU A 60 2.83 -4.03 16.57
C LEU A 60 2.52 -2.54 16.42
N SER A 61 3.51 -1.70 16.67
CA SER A 61 3.43 -0.27 16.33
C SER A 61 3.67 -0.10 14.83
N VAL A 62 2.77 0.57 14.14
CA VAL A 62 2.82 0.68 12.66
C VAL A 62 2.69 2.14 12.23
N THR A 63 3.56 2.55 11.31
CA THR A 63 3.34 3.74 10.47
C THR A 63 3.01 3.29 9.06
N LEU A 64 1.94 3.84 8.48
CA LEU A 64 1.53 3.63 7.10
C LEU A 64 1.80 4.90 6.29
N VAL A 65 2.47 4.72 5.14
CA VAL A 65 2.69 5.78 4.15
C VAL A 65 2.12 5.33 2.81
N GLY A 66 1.31 6.16 2.18
CA GLY A 66 0.68 5.83 0.90
C GLY A 66 -0.08 6.99 0.28
N PHE A 67 -0.79 6.70 -0.80
CA PHE A 67 -1.67 7.64 -1.49
C PHE A 67 -3.13 7.26 -1.30
N VAL A 68 -3.97 8.28 -1.20
CA VAL A 68 -5.44 8.18 -1.29
C VAL A 68 -5.96 9.34 -2.12
N GLY A 69 -7.16 9.24 -2.63
CA GLY A 69 -7.87 10.36 -3.23
C GLY A 69 -8.29 11.39 -2.18
N ASP A 70 -8.67 12.57 -2.64
CA ASP A 70 -9.31 13.58 -1.81
C ASP A 70 -10.84 13.35 -1.87
N ASP A 71 -11.29 12.20 -1.34
CA ASP A 71 -12.66 11.69 -1.45
C ASP A 71 -13.13 10.98 -0.16
N GLU A 72 -14.43 10.63 -0.12
CA GLU A 72 -15.04 9.96 1.02
C GLU A 72 -14.45 8.56 1.30
N LEU A 73 -13.84 7.92 0.31
CA LEU A 73 -13.19 6.61 0.48
C LEU A 73 -11.90 6.74 1.28
N ALA A 74 -11.21 7.88 1.21
CA ALA A 74 -10.05 8.15 2.05
C ALA A 74 -10.43 8.14 3.54
N ASP A 75 -11.56 8.76 3.91
CA ASP A 75 -12.08 8.72 5.28
C ASP A 75 -12.39 7.29 5.74
N ALA A 76 -12.94 6.47 4.84
CA ALA A 76 -13.23 5.06 5.13
C ALA A 76 -11.96 4.22 5.37
N ILE A 77 -10.82 4.63 4.83
CA ILE A 77 -9.51 4.03 5.11
C ILE A 77 -8.94 4.55 6.43
N GLU A 78 -8.98 5.85 6.63
CA GLU A 78 -8.32 6.48 7.78
C GLU A 78 -8.99 6.18 9.12
N LEU A 79 -10.32 6.08 9.15
CA LEU A 79 -11.08 5.82 10.37
C LEU A 79 -10.67 4.50 11.05
N PRO A 80 -10.65 3.34 10.37
CA PRO A 80 -10.21 2.08 10.98
C PRO A 80 -8.73 2.10 11.35
N LEU A 81 -7.86 2.72 10.55
CA LEU A 81 -6.43 2.86 10.86
C LEU A 81 -6.22 3.61 12.18
N ARG A 82 -6.90 4.75 12.33
CA ARG A 82 -6.87 5.56 13.56
C ARG A 82 -7.41 4.79 14.76
N ALA A 83 -8.52 4.06 14.59
CA ALA A 83 -9.12 3.25 15.65
C ALA A 83 -8.20 2.12 16.13
N ALA A 84 -7.41 1.53 15.21
CA ALA A 84 -6.41 0.51 15.51
C ALA A 84 -5.07 1.08 16.03
N GLY A 85 -4.93 2.41 16.13
CA GLY A 85 -3.69 3.05 16.60
C GLY A 85 -2.56 3.07 15.56
N VAL A 86 -2.87 2.86 14.28
CA VAL A 86 -1.90 3.00 13.19
C VAL A 86 -1.62 4.50 12.96
N ALA A 87 -0.35 4.87 12.96
CA ALA A 87 0.07 6.20 12.54
C ALA A 87 0.03 6.25 11.00
N SER A 88 -0.89 7.03 10.43
CA SER A 88 -1.01 7.18 8.98
C SER A 88 -0.49 8.53 8.50
N ASP A 89 0.41 8.52 7.51
CA ASP A 89 0.90 9.70 6.81
C ASP A 89 0.53 9.55 5.33
N LEU A 90 -0.78 9.74 5.04
CA LEU A 90 -1.34 9.57 3.70
C LEU A 90 -1.28 10.88 2.91
N LEU A 91 -0.90 10.77 1.65
CA LEU A 91 -0.95 11.87 0.70
C LEU A 91 -2.32 11.87 0.00
N HIS A 92 -3.11 12.92 0.24
CA HIS A 92 -4.38 13.12 -0.45
C HIS A 92 -4.12 13.79 -1.81
N ILE A 93 -4.46 13.10 -2.88
CA ILE A 93 -4.25 13.58 -4.24
C ILE A 93 -5.55 14.17 -4.77
N LYS A 94 -5.54 15.48 -5.02
CA LYS A 94 -6.68 16.17 -5.61
C LYS A 94 -6.96 15.63 -7.02
N GLN A 95 -8.25 15.55 -7.38
CA GLN A 95 -8.72 15.05 -8.68
C GLN A 95 -8.39 13.57 -8.95
N TRP A 96 -7.94 12.84 -7.96
CA TRP A 96 -7.75 11.40 -8.00
C TRP A 96 -8.77 10.71 -7.12
N GLN A 97 -9.27 9.57 -7.55
CA GLN A 97 -10.16 8.74 -6.74
C GLN A 97 -9.35 7.65 -6.04
N THR A 98 -9.67 7.42 -4.78
CA THR A 98 -9.11 6.28 -4.05
C THR A 98 -9.42 4.99 -4.79
N PHE A 99 -8.43 4.14 -4.96
CA PHE A 99 -8.59 2.90 -5.70
C PHE A 99 -9.59 1.95 -5.03
N THR A 100 -10.35 1.26 -5.88
CA THR A 100 -11.26 0.18 -5.48
C THR A 100 -10.94 -1.08 -6.27
N ASP A 101 -11.36 -2.24 -5.76
CA ASP A 101 -11.19 -3.53 -6.45
C ASP A 101 -11.90 -3.54 -7.83
N THR A 102 -13.05 -2.90 -7.93
CA THR A 102 -13.78 -2.76 -9.21
C THR A 102 -12.96 -2.01 -10.26
N ALA A 103 -12.21 -0.98 -9.84
CA ALA A 103 -11.28 -0.28 -10.71
C ALA A 103 -10.09 -1.16 -11.09
N LEU A 104 -9.58 -1.96 -10.15
CA LEU A 104 -8.49 -2.91 -10.39
C LEU A 104 -8.91 -4.02 -11.34
N ASP A 105 -10.11 -4.58 -11.18
CA ASP A 105 -10.65 -5.61 -12.08
C ASP A 105 -10.84 -5.07 -13.50
N SER A 106 -11.27 -3.83 -13.65
CA SER A 106 -11.37 -3.18 -14.96
C SER A 106 -10.00 -2.96 -15.61
N LEU A 107 -8.97 -2.66 -14.83
CA LEU A 107 -7.59 -2.58 -15.29
C LEU A 107 -7.03 -3.96 -15.67
N ALA A 108 -7.29 -4.98 -14.86
CA ALA A 108 -6.86 -6.35 -15.12
C ALA A 108 -7.51 -6.92 -16.38
N SER A 109 -8.81 -6.68 -16.59
CA SER A 109 -9.52 -7.14 -17.79
C SER A 109 -9.01 -6.46 -19.07
N ALA A 110 -8.46 -5.26 -18.97
CA ALA A 110 -7.80 -4.60 -20.10
C ALA A 110 -6.39 -5.18 -20.36
N ASP A 111 -5.72 -5.74 -19.35
CA ASP A 111 -4.41 -6.40 -19.48
C ASP A 111 -4.51 -7.82 -20.08
N ASP A 112 -5.67 -8.49 -19.95
CA ASP A 112 -5.90 -9.81 -20.57
C ASP A 112 -6.08 -9.76 -22.11
N ALA A 113 -6.02 -8.56 -22.71
CA ALA A 113 -5.97 -8.42 -24.16
C ALA A 113 -4.68 -9.05 -24.70
N LEU A 114 -4.82 -10.17 -25.40
CA LEU A 114 -3.73 -10.84 -26.10
C LEU A 114 -3.28 -9.97 -27.28
N ASP A 115 -1.96 -9.88 -27.48
CA ASP A 115 -1.41 -9.28 -28.72
C ASP A 115 -1.79 -10.14 -29.94
N ALA A 116 -1.50 -9.62 -31.14
CA ALA A 116 -1.77 -10.34 -32.39
C ALA A 116 -1.05 -11.71 -32.49
N GLN A 117 -0.13 -12.03 -31.57
CA GLN A 117 0.60 -13.27 -31.46
C GLN A 117 0.12 -14.14 -30.28
N GLY A 118 -1.00 -13.78 -29.62
CA GLY A 118 -1.57 -14.54 -28.49
C GLY A 118 -0.76 -14.46 -27.20
N ARG A 119 0.11 -13.46 -27.06
CA ARG A 119 0.88 -13.21 -25.84
C ARG A 119 0.14 -12.19 -24.98
N ARG A 120 0.14 -12.37 -23.65
CA ARG A 120 -0.37 -11.36 -22.71
C ARG A 120 0.37 -10.04 -22.94
N ARG A 121 -0.39 -9.00 -23.26
CA ARG A 121 0.15 -7.63 -23.35
C ARG A 121 0.52 -7.19 -21.94
N ARG A 122 1.81 -7.13 -21.64
CA ARG A 122 2.29 -6.44 -20.44
C ARG A 122 2.01 -4.95 -20.63
N ARG A 123 1.16 -4.37 -19.81
CA ARG A 123 1.08 -2.92 -19.73
C ARG A 123 2.42 -2.39 -19.19
N HIS A 124 2.98 -1.43 -19.88
CA HIS A 124 4.08 -0.63 -19.33
C HIS A 124 3.57 0.08 -18.06
N LYS A 125 4.46 0.26 -17.06
CA LYS A 125 4.19 0.99 -15.81
C LYS A 125 3.55 2.35 -16.08
N ASP A 126 3.96 3.02 -17.16
CA ASP A 126 3.45 4.31 -17.60
C ASP A 126 1.97 4.30 -18.09
N GLU A 127 1.44 3.13 -18.47
CA GLU A 127 0.04 2.98 -18.90
C GLU A 127 -0.91 2.67 -17.73
N ARG A 128 -0.37 2.22 -16.59
CA ARG A 128 -1.15 1.90 -15.38
C ARG A 128 -1.30 3.10 -14.45
N ALA A 129 -0.33 4.01 -14.48
CA ALA A 129 -0.46 5.28 -13.78
C ALA A 129 -1.62 6.05 -14.38
N LEU A 130 -2.62 6.37 -13.60
CA LEU A 130 -3.62 7.35 -14.03
C LEU A 130 -2.85 8.63 -14.42
N PRO A 131 -3.07 9.19 -15.61
CA PRO A 131 -2.38 10.39 -16.04
C PRO A 131 -2.83 11.56 -15.18
N ILE A 132 -2.12 11.78 -14.09
CA ILE A 132 -2.31 12.94 -13.23
C ILE A 132 -1.12 13.84 -13.47
N ASP A 133 -1.40 15.08 -13.86
CA ASP A 133 -0.37 16.10 -13.94
C ASP A 133 0.31 16.25 -12.57
N GLY A 134 1.63 16.07 -12.53
CA GLY A 134 2.41 16.14 -11.30
C GLY A 134 2.52 14.83 -10.49
N MET A 135 2.14 13.66 -11.04
CA MET A 135 2.27 12.38 -10.33
C MET A 135 3.69 12.11 -9.86
N SER A 136 4.70 12.44 -10.66
CA SER A 136 6.11 12.30 -10.28
C SER A 136 6.48 13.10 -9.02
N GLU A 137 5.82 14.21 -8.76
CA GLU A 137 5.99 14.99 -7.53
C GLU A 137 5.41 14.25 -6.32
N TYR A 138 4.22 13.67 -6.45
CA TYR A 138 3.61 12.86 -5.39
C TYR A 138 4.43 11.61 -5.08
N GLU A 139 4.93 10.92 -6.12
CA GLU A 139 5.84 9.78 -5.97
C GLU A 139 7.11 10.15 -5.20
N ALA A 140 7.74 11.28 -5.55
CA ALA A 140 8.91 11.79 -4.84
C ALA A 140 8.58 12.16 -3.38
N HIS A 141 7.41 12.74 -3.14
CA HIS A 141 6.96 13.05 -1.77
C HIS A 141 6.76 11.79 -0.94
N LEU A 142 6.14 10.75 -1.51
CA LEU A 142 5.95 9.47 -0.81
C LEU A 142 7.29 8.82 -0.50
N GLN A 143 8.20 8.77 -1.48
CA GLN A 143 9.54 8.22 -1.28
C GLN A 143 10.27 8.94 -0.15
N ASN A 144 10.29 10.27 -0.16
CA ASN A 144 10.93 11.08 0.90
C ASN A 144 10.30 10.83 2.28
N ARG A 145 8.98 10.64 2.36
CA ARG A 145 8.30 10.30 3.62
C ARG A 145 8.69 8.90 4.09
N ALA A 146 8.65 7.91 3.21
CA ALA A 146 9.04 6.55 3.53
C ALA A 146 10.48 6.49 4.03
N GLU A 147 11.44 7.11 3.33
CA GLU A 147 12.84 7.20 3.76
C GLU A 147 12.98 7.82 5.14
N ARG A 148 12.27 8.93 5.41
CA ARG A 148 12.30 9.58 6.73
C ARG A 148 11.81 8.67 7.85
N TYR A 149 10.75 7.90 7.62
CA TYR A 149 10.23 6.97 8.62
C TYR A 149 11.10 5.72 8.79
N MET A 150 11.86 5.32 7.77
CA MET A 150 12.79 4.20 7.86
C MET A 150 13.81 4.37 8.97
N HIS A 151 14.30 5.59 9.21
CA HIS A 151 15.29 5.84 10.25
C HIS A 151 14.84 5.43 11.67
N ASN A 152 13.54 5.33 11.90
CA ASN A 152 12.96 4.94 13.20
C ASN A 152 12.25 3.58 13.13
N ALA A 153 12.31 2.90 12.00
CA ALA A 153 11.65 1.63 11.82
C ALA A 153 12.56 0.45 12.18
N SER A 154 11.99 -0.58 12.80
CA SER A 154 12.67 -1.85 13.06
C SER A 154 12.60 -2.80 11.87
N ALA A 155 11.62 -2.61 11.01
CA ALA A 155 11.47 -3.29 9.74
C ALA A 155 10.58 -2.50 8.80
N VAL A 156 10.72 -2.76 7.49
CA VAL A 156 9.96 -2.11 6.42
C VAL A 156 9.22 -3.15 5.60
N VAL A 157 7.96 -2.86 5.28
CA VAL A 157 7.18 -3.62 4.30
C VAL A 157 6.75 -2.69 3.17
N LEU A 158 7.17 -3.01 1.96
CA LEU A 158 6.76 -2.32 0.74
C LEU A 158 5.67 -3.14 0.06
N VAL A 159 4.55 -2.48 -0.27
CA VAL A 159 3.40 -3.08 -0.95
C VAL A 159 3.25 -2.40 -2.29
N ASP A 160 3.72 -3.05 -3.34
CA ASP A 160 3.72 -2.52 -4.70
C ASP A 160 2.95 -3.47 -5.62
N TYR A 161 1.76 -3.07 -6.00
CA TYR A 161 0.91 -3.74 -7.00
C TYR A 161 0.94 -3.02 -8.35
N ASP A 162 1.94 -2.15 -8.51
CA ASP A 162 2.14 -1.39 -9.75
C ASP A 162 1.00 -0.37 -10.01
N LEU A 163 0.41 0.15 -8.93
CA LEU A 163 -0.62 1.20 -9.00
C LEU A 163 -0.04 2.62 -9.02
N GLY A 164 1.29 2.74 -8.90
CA GLY A 164 2.01 4.00 -9.02
C GLY A 164 2.33 4.71 -7.71
N SER A 165 2.03 4.12 -6.54
CA SER A 165 2.40 4.73 -5.26
C SER A 165 3.90 4.74 -5.01
N ILE A 166 4.62 3.76 -5.53
CA ILE A 166 6.07 3.64 -5.37
C ILE A 166 6.72 3.65 -6.76
N ALA A 167 7.36 4.76 -7.14
CA ALA A 167 8.03 4.87 -8.43
C ALA A 167 9.24 3.94 -8.55
N GLU A 168 10.05 3.88 -7.48
CA GLU A 168 11.32 3.16 -7.45
C GLU A 168 11.43 2.27 -6.21
N PRO A 169 10.75 1.10 -6.16
CA PRO A 169 10.81 0.19 -5.00
C PRO A 169 12.24 -0.22 -4.65
N ARG A 170 13.09 -0.39 -5.66
CA ARG A 170 14.51 -0.76 -5.48
C ARG A 170 15.30 0.30 -4.71
N ALA A 171 15.00 1.58 -4.89
CA ALA A 171 15.63 2.67 -4.15
C ALA A 171 15.30 2.56 -2.66
N LEU A 172 14.04 2.32 -2.30
CA LEU A 172 13.62 2.12 -0.91
C LEU A 172 14.26 0.88 -0.28
N VAL A 173 14.33 -0.24 -1.01
CA VAL A 173 15.05 -1.45 -0.57
C VAL A 173 16.53 -1.16 -0.34
N PHE A 174 17.16 -0.38 -1.22
CA PHE A 174 18.56 0.02 -1.07
C PHE A 174 18.76 0.85 0.20
N VAL A 175 17.92 1.84 0.45
CA VAL A 175 17.97 2.66 1.68
C VAL A 175 17.81 1.80 2.94
N ALA A 176 16.82 0.91 2.97
CA ALA A 176 16.61 0.00 4.09
C ALA A 176 17.87 -0.85 4.36
N ASN A 177 18.49 -1.38 3.31
CA ASN A 177 19.74 -2.16 3.40
C ASN A 177 20.91 -1.31 3.95
N GLN A 178 21.04 -0.06 3.50
CA GLN A 178 22.08 0.85 4.03
C GLN A 178 21.89 1.15 5.52
N LEU A 179 20.65 1.21 5.98
CA LEU A 179 20.29 1.40 7.39
C LEU A 179 20.38 0.09 8.21
N GLY A 180 20.62 -1.04 7.57
CA GLY A 180 20.61 -2.35 8.23
C GLY A 180 19.23 -2.82 8.68
N ILE A 181 18.15 -2.30 8.06
CA ILE A 181 16.78 -2.57 8.44
C ILE A 181 16.23 -3.70 7.57
N PRO A 182 15.64 -4.77 8.16
CA PRO A 182 14.94 -5.80 7.40
C PRO A 182 13.85 -5.18 6.51
N CYS A 183 13.85 -5.52 5.22
CA CYS A 183 12.87 -5.05 4.27
C CYS A 183 12.21 -6.24 3.56
N ILE A 184 10.87 -6.25 3.51
CA ILE A 184 10.07 -7.17 2.73
C ILE A 184 9.35 -6.36 1.66
N ALA A 185 9.47 -6.76 0.41
CA ALA A 185 8.68 -6.22 -0.68
C ALA A 185 7.63 -7.25 -1.11
N ALA A 186 6.36 -6.89 -0.97
CA ALA A 186 5.23 -7.61 -1.57
C ALA A 186 4.97 -6.96 -2.94
N LEU A 187 5.53 -7.58 -3.97
CA LEU A 187 5.39 -7.10 -5.34
C LEU A 187 4.20 -7.81 -5.99
N GLY A 188 3.37 -7.07 -6.71
CA GLY A 188 2.37 -7.64 -7.60
C GLY A 188 3.05 -8.59 -8.60
N SER A 189 2.35 -9.63 -9.02
CA SER A 189 2.88 -10.59 -10.00
C SER A 189 3.24 -9.86 -11.30
N GLN A 190 4.54 -9.73 -11.55
CA GLN A 190 5.06 -9.33 -12.86
C GLN A 190 4.81 -10.42 -13.89
#